data_ea6dbcccc2a5e658befb16b78e907489
#
_entry.id   ea6dbcccc2a5e658befb16b78e907489
#
_cell.length_a   1.000
_cell.length_b   1.000
_cell.length_c   1.000
_cell.angle_alpha   90.00
_cell.angle_beta   90.00
_cell.angle_gamma   90.00
#
_symmetry.space_group_name_H-M   'P 1'
#
loop_
_entity.id
_entity.type
_entity.pdbx_description
1 polymer ?
#
loop_
_entity_poly.entity_id
_entity_poly.type
_entity_poly.pdbx_seq_one_letter_code
_entity_poly.pdbx_strand_id
1 'polypeptide(L)'
;DHLTIGPGGEFFEYTGTHWRRIQKDRVSNRALTSICDHSLNDGGVPVSMLVANVVSLLRAMQCVEDDPFSLTGEVLPIINTLNGELWIDQNGEVELRPHKPTDYQLSVLPCEYDPDAKAPMFEHAIGEIFSRNKQPEEMVRHIMEIIGYIVQPTRHIASVFIWEGGGNDGKSTVKGVVEDLLGINAVYSAEIAKMK
;
A
#
# COMPACT_ATOMS: atom_id res chain seq x y z
N ASP A 1 -5.24 -16.05 -12.20
CA ASP A 1 -5.19 -15.44 -10.86
C ASP A 1 -3.82 -15.70 -10.27
N HIS A 2 -3.12 -14.64 -9.90
CA HIS A 2 -1.82 -14.77 -9.23
C HIS A 2 -2.08 -14.92 -7.73
N LEU A 3 -1.60 -16.03 -7.17
CA LEU A 3 -1.60 -16.32 -5.74
C LEU A 3 -0.16 -16.59 -5.31
N THR A 4 0.27 -16.04 -4.20
CA THR A 4 1.57 -16.35 -3.58
C THR A 4 1.42 -16.52 -2.08
N ILE A 5 2.46 -17.07 -1.45
CA ILE A 5 2.47 -17.33 -0.01
C ILE A 5 3.73 -16.71 0.56
N GLY A 6 3.54 -15.85 1.56
CA GLY A 6 4.65 -15.29 2.31
C GLY A 6 5.27 -16.30 3.28
N PRO A 7 6.47 -16.03 3.83
CA PRO A 7 7.21 -16.96 4.68
C PRO A 7 6.50 -17.33 5.99
N GLY A 8 5.58 -16.48 6.46
CA GLY A 8 4.68 -16.77 7.59
C GLY A 8 3.49 -17.69 7.25
N GLY A 9 3.38 -18.14 5.99
CA GLY A 9 2.27 -18.98 5.51
C GLY A 9 0.99 -18.21 5.22
N GLU A 10 1.07 -16.87 5.14
CA GLU A 10 -0.04 -16.02 4.71
C GLU A 10 -0.22 -16.08 3.21
N PHE A 11 -1.48 -16.06 2.79
CA PHE A 11 -1.83 -16.02 1.38
C PHE A 11 -1.98 -14.58 0.89
N PHE A 12 -1.42 -14.32 -0.29
CA PHE A 12 -1.55 -13.06 -1.01
C PHE A 12 -2.12 -13.29 -2.39
N GLU A 13 -3.04 -12.42 -2.78
CA GLU A 13 -3.67 -12.38 -4.09
C GLU A 13 -3.31 -11.09 -4.80
N TYR A 14 -2.89 -11.19 -6.06
CA TYR A 14 -2.65 -10.01 -6.88
C TYR A 14 -3.97 -9.45 -7.41
N THR A 15 -4.22 -8.17 -7.14
CA THR A 15 -5.49 -7.49 -7.48
C THR A 15 -5.50 -6.91 -8.90
N GLY A 16 -4.38 -6.95 -9.60
CA GLY A 16 -4.13 -6.26 -10.85
C GLY A 16 -3.26 -5.02 -10.68
N THR A 17 -3.18 -4.48 -9.46
CA THR A 17 -2.35 -3.31 -9.12
C THR A 17 -1.39 -3.57 -7.97
N HIS A 18 -1.76 -4.41 -7.02
CA HIS A 18 -0.96 -4.71 -5.84
C HIS A 18 -1.31 -6.08 -5.26
N TRP A 19 -0.47 -6.60 -4.37
CA TRP A 19 -0.73 -7.81 -3.62
C TRP A 19 -1.52 -7.50 -2.35
N ARG A 20 -2.61 -8.23 -2.15
CA ARG A 20 -3.47 -8.11 -0.97
C ARG A 20 -3.45 -9.41 -0.18
N ARG A 21 -3.20 -9.31 1.13
CA ARG A 21 -3.35 -10.44 2.04
C ARG A 21 -4.80 -10.91 2.07
N ILE A 22 -5.00 -12.22 1.95
CA ILE A 22 -6.31 -12.86 2.02
C ILE A 22 -6.33 -13.89 3.14
N GLN A 23 -7.52 -14.08 3.72
CA GLN A 23 -7.70 -15.09 4.76
C GLN A 23 -7.72 -16.50 4.16
N LYS A 24 -7.23 -17.48 4.94
CA LYS A 24 -7.20 -18.89 4.56
C LYS A 24 -8.58 -19.39 4.14
N ASP A 25 -9.63 -18.95 4.81
CA ASP A 25 -11.02 -19.36 4.53
C ASP A 25 -11.46 -18.97 3.12
N ARG A 26 -11.00 -17.81 2.61
CA ARG A 26 -11.27 -17.41 1.23
C ARG A 26 -10.61 -18.36 0.22
N VAL A 27 -9.38 -18.79 0.51
CA VAL A 27 -8.67 -19.79 -0.32
C VAL A 27 -9.38 -21.12 -0.26
N SER A 28 -9.81 -21.55 0.94
CA SER A 28 -10.56 -22.80 1.15
C SER A 28 -11.90 -22.79 0.41
N ASN A 29 -12.63 -21.68 0.43
CA ASN A 29 -13.88 -21.51 -0.30
C ASN A 29 -13.67 -21.58 -1.82
N ARG A 30 -12.63 -20.97 -2.35
CA ARG A 30 -12.29 -21.07 -3.79
C ARG A 30 -11.93 -22.50 -4.18
N ALA A 31 -11.16 -23.20 -3.36
CA ALA A 31 -10.84 -24.60 -3.57
C ALA A 31 -12.11 -25.46 -3.56
N LEU A 32 -13.02 -25.23 -2.60
CA LEU A 32 -14.31 -25.91 -2.53
C LEU A 32 -15.14 -25.69 -3.80
N THR A 33 -15.30 -24.44 -4.24
CA THR A 33 -16.04 -24.12 -5.47
C THR A 33 -15.44 -24.84 -6.68
N SER A 34 -14.10 -24.78 -6.86
CA SER A 34 -13.43 -25.46 -7.97
C SER A 34 -13.62 -26.99 -7.93
N ILE A 35 -13.58 -27.61 -6.73
CA ILE A 35 -13.82 -29.05 -6.58
C ILE A 35 -15.24 -29.40 -6.97
N CYS A 36 -16.23 -28.61 -6.54
CA CYS A 36 -17.64 -28.84 -6.87
C CYS A 36 -17.93 -28.63 -8.34
N ASP A 37 -17.42 -27.54 -8.94
CA ASP A 37 -17.66 -27.18 -10.35
C ASP A 37 -17.07 -28.21 -11.33
N HIS A 38 -15.98 -28.86 -10.96
CA HIS A 38 -15.30 -29.85 -11.81
C HIS A 38 -15.70 -31.29 -11.45
N SER A 39 -16.65 -31.49 -10.56
CA SER A 39 -17.09 -32.83 -10.13
C SER A 39 -15.94 -33.77 -9.69
N LEU A 40 -14.91 -33.19 -9.08
CA LEU A 40 -13.67 -33.91 -8.72
C LEU A 40 -13.82 -34.86 -7.53
N ASN A 41 -15.07 -35.09 -7.08
CA ASN A 41 -15.36 -35.92 -5.90
C ASN A 41 -15.84 -37.34 -6.23
N ASP A 42 -15.46 -37.92 -7.35
CA ASP A 42 -15.88 -39.26 -7.76
C ASP A 42 -15.22 -40.41 -6.98
N GLY A 43 -14.25 -40.08 -6.10
CA GLY A 43 -13.43 -41.09 -5.41
C GLY A 43 -13.86 -41.44 -3.97
N GLY A 44 -15.02 -40.97 -3.48
CA GLY A 44 -15.48 -41.25 -2.11
C GLY A 44 -14.68 -40.57 -0.98
N VAL A 45 -13.77 -39.67 -1.31
CA VAL A 45 -13.00 -38.87 -0.33
C VAL A 45 -13.88 -37.71 0.16
N PRO A 46 -13.95 -37.43 1.47
CA PRO A 46 -14.70 -36.29 1.98
C PRO A 46 -14.19 -34.96 1.37
N VAL A 47 -15.13 -34.14 0.91
CA VAL A 47 -14.81 -32.83 0.26
C VAL A 47 -13.93 -31.93 1.15
N SER A 48 -14.17 -31.97 2.47
CA SER A 48 -13.35 -31.24 3.44
C SER A 48 -11.88 -31.67 3.43
N MET A 49 -11.62 -32.97 3.25
CA MET A 49 -10.25 -33.50 3.12
C MET A 49 -9.61 -33.06 1.81
N LEU A 50 -10.36 -33.08 0.70
CA LEU A 50 -9.88 -32.59 -0.59
C LEU A 50 -9.49 -31.10 -0.52
N VAL A 51 -10.36 -30.26 0.06
CA VAL A 51 -10.07 -28.83 0.29
C VAL A 51 -8.80 -28.64 1.12
N ALA A 52 -8.67 -29.38 2.22
CA ALA A 52 -7.47 -29.30 3.07
C ALA A 52 -6.20 -29.71 2.33
N ASN A 53 -6.26 -30.78 1.53
CA ASN A 53 -5.15 -31.23 0.69
C ASN A 53 -4.77 -30.19 -0.37
N VAL A 54 -5.75 -29.62 -1.07
CA VAL A 54 -5.50 -28.55 -2.06
C VAL A 54 -4.82 -27.34 -1.42
N VAL A 55 -5.31 -26.87 -0.28
CA VAL A 55 -4.69 -25.75 0.44
C VAL A 55 -3.28 -26.08 0.91
N SER A 56 -3.03 -27.33 1.35
CA SER A 56 -1.70 -27.79 1.76
C SER A 56 -0.74 -27.87 0.58
N LEU A 57 -1.21 -28.39 -0.55
CA LEU A 57 -0.41 -28.44 -1.79
C LEU A 57 -0.09 -27.05 -2.32
N LEU A 58 -1.05 -26.13 -2.33
CA LEU A 58 -0.82 -24.74 -2.72
C LEU A 58 0.27 -24.10 -1.85
N ARG A 59 0.26 -24.36 -0.53
CA ARG A 59 1.32 -23.90 0.35
C ARG A 59 2.69 -24.47 -0.01
N ALA A 60 2.76 -25.76 -0.28
CA ALA A 60 4.03 -26.41 -0.64
C ALA A 60 4.56 -25.93 -2.00
N MET A 61 3.68 -25.66 -2.96
CA MET A 61 4.07 -25.23 -4.31
C MET A 61 4.43 -23.75 -4.42
N GLN A 62 3.83 -22.90 -3.58
CA GLN A 62 3.95 -21.44 -3.63
C GLN A 62 4.82 -20.86 -2.53
N CYS A 63 5.40 -21.72 -1.67
CA CYS A 63 6.31 -21.29 -0.63
C CYS A 63 7.58 -20.75 -1.28
N VAL A 64 7.86 -19.47 -1.11
CA VAL A 64 9.11 -18.82 -1.55
C VAL A 64 10.10 -18.89 -0.40
N GLU A 65 11.34 -19.25 -0.69
CA GLU A 65 12.42 -19.32 0.33
C GLU A 65 12.70 -17.93 0.89
N ASP A 66 12.70 -16.92 0.03
CA ASP A 66 12.86 -15.52 0.41
C ASP A 66 11.50 -14.81 0.50
N ASP A 67 11.34 -13.95 1.48
CA ASP A 67 10.12 -13.12 1.60
C ASP A 67 10.08 -12.05 0.50
N PRO A 68 9.25 -12.21 -0.53
CA PRO A 68 9.18 -11.23 -1.62
C PRO A 68 8.59 -9.89 -1.17
N PHE A 69 7.95 -9.86 0.01
CA PHE A 69 7.38 -8.66 0.62
C PHE A 69 8.29 -8.06 1.70
N SER A 70 9.49 -8.60 1.88
CA SER A 70 10.45 -8.10 2.87
C SER A 70 10.93 -6.69 2.52
N LEU A 71 10.83 -5.80 3.48
CA LEU A 71 11.40 -4.45 3.40
C LEU A 71 12.89 -4.42 3.78
N THR A 72 13.51 -5.58 4.04
CA THR A 72 14.93 -5.67 4.46
C THR A 72 15.91 -5.80 3.30
N GLY A 73 15.40 -6.00 2.08
CA GLY A 73 16.18 -6.03 0.84
C GLY A 73 16.32 -4.66 0.17
N GLU A 74 16.79 -4.66 -1.06
CA GLU A 74 16.77 -3.48 -1.92
C GLU A 74 15.32 -3.18 -2.28
N VAL A 75 14.76 -2.14 -1.66
CA VAL A 75 13.38 -1.73 -1.95
C VAL A 75 13.37 -0.93 -3.23
N LEU A 76 12.54 -1.34 -4.16
CA LEU A 76 12.40 -0.66 -5.43
C LEU A 76 11.85 0.77 -5.22
N PRO A 77 12.39 1.77 -5.91
CA PRO A 77 11.95 3.16 -5.80
C PRO A 77 10.63 3.38 -6.56
N ILE A 78 9.57 2.69 -6.12
CA ILE A 78 8.27 2.67 -6.78
C ILE A 78 7.22 3.32 -5.88
N ILE A 79 6.48 4.28 -6.41
CA ILE A 79 5.21 4.73 -5.86
C ILE A 79 4.10 4.13 -6.71
N ASN A 80 3.30 3.26 -6.11
CA ASN A 80 2.24 2.55 -6.82
C ASN A 80 0.94 3.37 -6.84
N THR A 81 0.40 3.66 -8.03
CA THR A 81 -0.83 4.45 -8.27
C THR A 81 -1.87 3.63 -9.03
N LEU A 82 -3.10 4.11 -9.19
CA LEU A 82 -4.16 3.36 -9.85
C LEU A 82 -3.89 3.06 -11.32
N ASN A 83 -3.17 3.95 -12.02
CA ASN A 83 -2.87 3.82 -13.44
C ASN A 83 -1.47 3.29 -13.75
N GLY A 84 -0.66 2.95 -12.74
CA GLY A 84 0.67 2.37 -12.95
C GLY A 84 1.60 2.55 -11.76
N GLU A 85 2.82 2.10 -11.95
CA GLU A 85 3.93 2.20 -11.01
C GLU A 85 4.84 3.36 -11.41
N LEU A 86 5.00 4.34 -10.53
CA LEU A 86 5.93 5.45 -10.71
C LEU A 86 7.33 5.03 -10.26
N TRP A 87 8.20 4.84 -11.21
CA TRP A 87 9.60 4.55 -10.96
C TRP A 87 10.37 5.86 -10.87
N ILE A 88 11.13 6.03 -9.78
CA ILE A 88 11.92 7.23 -9.53
C ILE A 88 13.39 6.86 -9.64
N ASP A 89 14.11 7.48 -10.56
CA ASP A 89 15.55 7.25 -10.74
C ASP A 89 16.37 8.05 -9.72
N GLN A 90 17.71 7.87 -9.77
CA GLN A 90 18.66 8.57 -8.88
C GLN A 90 18.71 10.08 -9.11
N ASN A 91 18.23 10.58 -10.24
CA ASN A 91 18.16 11.99 -10.57
C ASN A 91 16.80 12.60 -10.18
N GLY A 92 15.86 11.78 -9.72
CA GLY A 92 14.49 12.18 -9.41
C GLY A 92 13.57 12.20 -10.63
N GLU A 93 14.01 11.68 -11.77
CA GLU A 93 13.14 11.51 -12.94
C GLU A 93 12.11 10.42 -12.69
N VAL A 94 10.88 10.66 -13.12
CA VAL A 94 9.74 9.79 -12.88
C VAL A 94 9.27 9.15 -14.18
N GLU A 95 9.16 7.83 -14.19
CA GLU A 95 8.61 7.05 -15.30
C GLU A 95 7.39 6.25 -14.85
N LEU A 96 6.26 6.41 -15.53
CA LEU A 96 5.06 5.61 -15.29
C LEU A 96 5.17 4.30 -16.07
N ARG A 97 5.13 3.18 -15.37
CA ARG A 97 5.17 1.82 -15.94
C ARG A 97 3.91 1.04 -15.62
N PRO A 98 3.53 0.06 -16.44
CA PRO A 98 2.43 -0.85 -16.13
C PRO A 98 2.71 -1.63 -14.84
N HIS A 99 1.66 -1.92 -14.07
CA HIS A 99 1.75 -2.78 -12.88
C HIS A 99 2.27 -4.17 -13.22
N LYS A 100 3.15 -4.69 -12.35
CA LYS A 100 3.67 -6.05 -12.47
C LYS A 100 3.56 -6.82 -11.14
N PRO A 101 3.05 -8.05 -11.17
CA PRO A 101 3.00 -8.87 -9.96
C PRO A 101 4.39 -9.19 -9.38
N THR A 102 5.44 -9.15 -10.21
CA THR A 102 6.83 -9.40 -9.82
C THR A 102 7.46 -8.28 -9.00
N ASP A 103 6.85 -7.10 -8.95
CA ASP A 103 7.36 -5.95 -8.21
C ASP A 103 6.81 -5.89 -6.77
N TYR A 104 5.99 -6.89 -6.41
CA TYR A 104 5.50 -7.21 -5.06
C TYR A 104 4.97 -6.03 -4.25
N GLN A 105 4.33 -5.07 -4.91
CA GLN A 105 3.71 -3.92 -4.24
C GLN A 105 2.56 -4.36 -3.35
N LEU A 106 2.57 -3.96 -2.05
CA LEU A 106 1.53 -4.30 -1.06
C LEU A 106 0.44 -3.24 -0.92
N SER A 107 0.64 -2.08 -1.50
CA SER A 107 -0.30 -0.96 -1.43
C SER A 107 -0.36 -0.22 -2.75
N VAL A 108 -1.43 0.53 -2.93
CA VAL A 108 -1.64 1.42 -4.06
C VAL A 108 -2.22 2.72 -3.53
N LEU A 109 -1.71 3.85 -3.99
CA LEU A 109 -2.32 5.15 -3.72
C LEU A 109 -3.66 5.23 -4.48
N PRO A 110 -4.75 5.69 -3.85
CA PRO A 110 -6.08 5.73 -4.45
C PRO A 110 -6.25 6.88 -5.44
N CYS A 111 -5.22 7.18 -6.21
CA CYS A 111 -5.20 8.22 -7.23
C CYS A 111 -4.46 7.76 -8.49
N GLU A 112 -4.77 8.38 -9.60
CA GLU A 112 -4.02 8.24 -10.84
C GLU A 112 -2.90 9.29 -10.89
N TYR A 113 -1.77 8.92 -11.44
CA TYR A 113 -0.71 9.88 -11.74
C TYR A 113 -1.00 10.59 -13.04
N ASP A 114 -0.99 11.92 -12.99
CA ASP A 114 -1.05 12.81 -14.14
C ASP A 114 0.04 13.88 -13.97
N PRO A 115 1.06 13.92 -14.85
CA PRO A 115 2.14 14.91 -14.77
C PRO A 115 1.67 16.36 -14.97
N ASP A 116 0.52 16.55 -15.62
CA ASP A 116 -0.06 17.87 -15.89
C ASP A 116 -1.10 18.29 -14.83
N ALA A 117 -1.36 17.44 -13.83
CA ALA A 117 -2.33 17.72 -12.78
C ALA A 117 -1.94 18.96 -11.98
N LYS A 118 -2.94 19.79 -11.68
CA LYS A 118 -2.81 21.00 -10.88
C LYS A 118 -3.74 20.93 -9.67
N ALA A 119 -3.27 21.45 -8.55
CA ALA A 119 -4.03 21.46 -7.31
C ALA A 119 -4.23 22.89 -6.76
N PRO A 120 -4.87 23.81 -7.53
CA PRO A 120 -4.92 25.23 -7.16
C PRO A 120 -5.63 25.50 -5.83
N MET A 121 -6.64 24.71 -5.48
CA MET A 121 -7.30 24.82 -4.18
C MET A 121 -6.39 24.41 -3.02
N PHE A 122 -5.63 23.33 -3.21
CA PHE A 122 -4.66 22.86 -2.21
C PHE A 122 -3.52 23.87 -2.05
N GLU A 123 -2.94 24.34 -3.15
CA GLU A 123 -1.88 25.34 -3.16
C GLU A 123 -2.32 26.64 -2.47
N HIS A 124 -3.53 27.10 -2.76
CA HIS A 124 -4.10 28.27 -2.11
C HIS A 124 -4.29 28.04 -0.60
N ALA A 125 -4.89 26.92 -0.20
CA ALA A 125 -5.15 26.61 1.20
C ALA A 125 -3.84 26.49 2.01
N ILE A 126 -2.82 25.83 1.47
CA ILE A 126 -1.51 25.71 2.12
C ILE A 126 -0.85 27.09 2.22
N GLY A 127 -0.91 27.92 1.19
CA GLY A 127 -0.43 29.31 1.21
C GLY A 127 -1.09 30.16 2.28
N GLU A 128 -2.42 30.05 2.45
CA GLU A 128 -3.15 30.75 3.52
C GLU A 128 -2.77 30.27 4.92
N ILE A 129 -2.65 28.95 5.13
CA ILE A 129 -2.27 28.34 6.41
C ILE A 129 -0.94 28.90 6.91
N PHE A 130 0.03 29.01 6.03
CA PHE A 130 1.38 29.48 6.39
C PHE A 130 1.63 30.96 6.14
N SER A 131 0.66 31.74 5.64
CA SER A 131 0.79 33.15 5.30
C SER A 131 1.30 34.05 6.42
N ARG A 132 1.02 33.66 7.68
CA ARG A 132 1.45 34.41 8.89
C ARG A 132 2.80 33.95 9.44
N ASN A 133 3.44 32.97 8.82
CA ASN A 133 4.75 32.50 9.22
C ASN A 133 5.84 33.51 8.82
N LYS A 134 6.99 33.47 9.49
CA LYS A 134 8.13 34.33 9.11
C LYS A 134 8.71 33.99 7.74
N GLN A 135 8.59 32.74 7.31
CA GLN A 135 9.09 32.18 6.07
C GLN A 135 8.02 31.32 5.41
N PRO A 136 6.93 31.91 4.88
CA PRO A 136 5.78 31.15 4.39
C PRO A 136 6.10 30.20 3.25
N GLU A 137 6.93 30.62 2.29
CA GLU A 137 7.34 29.81 1.13
C GLU A 137 8.18 28.59 1.55
N GLU A 138 9.09 28.76 2.51
CA GLU A 138 9.88 27.65 3.05
C GLU A 138 9.01 26.64 3.80
N MET A 139 7.99 27.12 4.53
CA MET A 139 7.06 26.26 5.23
C MET A 139 6.20 25.44 4.25
N VAL A 140 5.72 26.06 3.18
CA VAL A 140 4.99 25.38 2.11
C VAL A 140 5.86 24.28 1.50
N ARG A 141 7.11 24.63 1.12
CA ARG A 141 8.07 23.65 0.58
C ARG A 141 8.31 22.50 1.56
N HIS A 142 8.53 22.80 2.83
CA HIS A 142 8.76 21.78 3.86
C HIS A 142 7.58 20.82 4.03
N ILE A 143 6.35 21.32 3.98
CA ILE A 143 5.15 20.46 4.00
C ILE A 143 5.10 19.55 2.77
N MET A 144 5.44 20.05 1.59
CA MET A 144 5.50 19.24 0.37
C MET A 144 6.58 18.14 0.47
N GLU A 145 7.72 18.44 1.05
CA GLU A 145 8.78 17.48 1.33
C GLU A 145 8.32 16.40 2.32
N ILE A 146 7.58 16.77 3.38
CA ILE A 146 6.98 15.82 4.32
C ILE A 146 5.98 14.91 3.61
N ILE A 147 5.10 15.45 2.79
CA ILE A 147 4.13 14.65 2.02
C ILE A 147 4.87 13.69 1.07
N GLY A 148 5.87 14.18 0.34
CA GLY A 148 6.74 13.36 -0.51
C GLY A 148 7.42 12.23 0.27
N TYR A 149 7.94 12.51 1.46
CA TYR A 149 8.52 11.49 2.34
C TYR A 149 7.49 10.43 2.80
N ILE A 150 6.25 10.85 3.08
CA ILE A 150 5.20 9.95 3.55
C ILE A 150 4.76 8.97 2.46
N VAL A 151 4.69 9.40 1.20
CA VAL A 151 4.25 8.55 0.07
C VAL A 151 5.33 7.59 -0.43
N GLN A 152 6.59 7.78 -0.03
CA GLN A 152 7.68 6.88 -0.43
C GLN A 152 7.53 5.49 0.21
N PRO A 153 7.75 4.42 -0.54
CA PRO A 153 7.69 3.05 -0.03
C PRO A 153 8.82 2.76 0.96
N THR A 154 9.97 3.43 0.79
CA THR A 154 11.15 3.28 1.63
C THR A 154 11.34 4.47 2.54
N ARG A 155 11.64 4.20 3.80
CA ARG A 155 12.00 5.22 4.79
C ARG A 155 13.40 4.95 5.29
N HIS A 156 14.38 5.54 4.62
CA HIS A 156 15.79 5.42 5.02
C HIS A 156 16.08 6.09 6.37
N ILE A 157 15.24 7.04 6.77
CA ILE A 157 15.38 7.79 8.03
C ILE A 157 14.08 7.64 8.80
N ALA A 158 14.13 7.08 10.01
CA ALA A 158 12.99 7.05 10.91
C ALA A 158 12.72 8.47 11.42
N SER A 159 11.59 9.06 11.02
CA SER A 159 11.21 10.43 11.36
C SER A 159 9.86 10.47 12.05
N VAL A 160 9.73 11.39 13.00
CA VAL A 160 8.47 11.74 13.67
C VAL A 160 8.19 13.21 13.40
N PHE A 161 7.05 13.51 12.80
CA PHE A 161 6.62 14.88 12.55
C PHE A 161 5.66 15.33 13.65
N ILE A 162 6.05 16.39 14.37
CA ILE A 162 5.23 16.99 15.43
C ILE A 162 4.64 18.28 14.89
N TRP A 163 3.31 18.35 14.88
CA TRP A 163 2.57 19.52 14.41
C TRP A 163 1.97 20.25 15.59
N GLU A 164 2.51 21.41 15.89
CA GLU A 164 2.08 22.26 17.00
C GLU A 164 1.37 23.51 16.48
N GLY A 165 0.38 23.98 17.19
CA GLY A 165 -0.34 25.23 16.87
C GLY A 165 -1.50 25.51 17.80
N GLY A 166 -1.96 26.76 17.79
CA GLY A 166 -2.94 27.32 18.75
C GLY A 166 -4.41 26.98 18.51
N GLY A 167 -4.71 26.12 17.53
CA GLY A 167 -6.09 25.82 17.09
C GLY A 167 -6.51 26.63 15.85
N ASN A 168 -7.37 26.05 15.00
CA ASN A 168 -7.85 26.63 13.73
C ASN A 168 -6.73 27.13 12.80
N ASP A 169 -5.61 26.44 12.80
CA ASP A 169 -4.40 26.78 12.06
C ASP A 169 -4.11 25.82 10.87
N GLY A 170 -5.13 25.09 10.42
CA GLY A 170 -5.06 24.25 9.24
C GLY A 170 -4.41 22.86 9.42
N LYS A 171 -3.93 22.49 10.64
CA LYS A 171 -3.34 21.14 10.88
C LYS A 171 -4.24 20.00 10.43
N SER A 172 -5.53 20.07 10.79
CA SER A 172 -6.52 19.05 10.43
C SER A 172 -6.76 18.99 8.91
N THR A 173 -6.67 20.13 8.23
CA THR A 173 -6.82 20.21 6.76
C THR A 173 -5.67 19.50 6.07
N VAL A 174 -4.42 19.81 6.45
CA VAL A 174 -3.24 19.16 5.89
C VAL A 174 -3.24 17.65 6.20
N LYS A 175 -3.57 17.27 7.45
CA LYS A 175 -3.72 15.87 7.85
C LYS A 175 -4.75 15.17 6.97
N GLY A 176 -5.93 15.77 6.74
CA GLY A 176 -6.98 15.21 5.90
C GLY A 176 -6.52 14.96 4.46
N VAL A 177 -5.78 15.89 3.87
CA VAL A 177 -5.20 15.70 2.53
C VAL A 177 -4.24 14.52 2.49
N VAL A 178 -3.39 14.35 3.51
CA VAL A 178 -2.48 13.20 3.59
C VAL A 178 -3.25 11.89 3.76
N GLU A 179 -4.30 11.88 4.59
CA GLU A 179 -5.17 10.71 4.78
C GLU A 179 -5.88 10.32 3.50
N ASP A 180 -6.41 11.27 2.75
CA ASP A 180 -7.06 11.04 1.45
C ASP A 180 -6.06 10.53 0.41
N LEU A 181 -4.86 11.09 0.37
CA LEU A 181 -3.79 10.67 -0.55
C LEU A 181 -3.34 9.22 -0.28
N LEU A 182 -3.21 8.84 0.97
CA LEU A 182 -2.80 7.47 1.35
C LEU A 182 -3.96 6.46 1.27
N GLY A 183 -5.19 6.94 1.40
CA GLY A 183 -6.39 6.12 1.54
C GLY A 183 -6.62 5.63 2.97
N ILE A 184 -7.89 5.44 3.30
CA ILE A 184 -8.38 5.14 4.67
C ILE A 184 -7.75 3.88 5.29
N ASN A 185 -7.36 2.92 4.47
CA ASN A 185 -6.78 1.65 4.93
C ASN A 185 -5.28 1.74 5.24
N ALA A 186 -4.62 2.82 4.83
CA ALA A 186 -3.19 3.02 5.03
C ALA A 186 -2.88 3.89 6.25
N VAL A 187 -3.90 4.49 6.87
CA VAL A 187 -3.74 5.42 8.00
C VAL A 187 -4.36 4.83 9.26
N TYR A 188 -3.59 4.84 10.34
CA TYR A 188 -4.06 4.45 11.67
C TYR A 188 -3.91 5.61 12.64
N SER A 189 -4.99 5.95 13.35
CA SER A 189 -4.98 6.96 14.41
C SER A 189 -4.95 6.28 15.77
N ALA A 190 -3.95 6.61 16.59
CA ALA A 190 -3.84 6.12 17.96
C ALA A 190 -3.62 7.27 18.93
N GLU A 191 -4.22 7.16 20.11
CA GLU A 191 -3.93 8.08 21.22
C GLU A 191 -2.66 7.61 21.95
N ILE A 192 -1.67 8.48 22.08
CA ILE A 192 -0.39 8.18 22.75
C ILE A 192 -0.63 7.63 24.18
N ALA A 193 -1.63 8.15 24.89
CA ALA A 193 -1.99 7.68 26.22
C ALA A 193 -2.47 6.21 26.27
N LYS A 194 -2.86 5.64 25.14
CA LYS A 194 -3.34 4.24 25.00
C LYS A 194 -2.28 3.31 24.42
N MET A 195 -1.13 3.82 24.02
CA MET A 195 0.02 3.02 23.60
C MET A 195 0.72 2.47 24.84
N LYS A 196 0.48 1.20 25.17
CA LYS A 196 1.17 0.46 26.23
C LYS A 196 2.11 -0.56 25.59
#